data_bfd4c435f4116893c032a3bc44efd34b
#
_entry.id   bfd4c435f4116893c032a3bc44efd34b
#
_cell.length_a   1.000
_cell.length_b   1.000
_cell.length_c   1.000
_cell.angle_alpha   90.00
_cell.angle_beta   90.00
_cell.angle_gamma   90.00
#
_symmetry.space_group_name_H-M   'P 1'
#
loop_
_entity.id
_entity.type
_entity.pdbx_description
1 polymer ?
#
loop_
_entity_poly.entity_id
_entity_poly.type
_entity_poly.pdbx_seq_one_letter_code
_entity_poly.pdbx_strand_id
1 'polypeptide(L)'
;MAFGEVHIPFWEESEHIRRTCSVTGLYFWTRDKNRKTSGDTHEDPYTFIGSPIIDGFPMRGKELKDSMRSSFLDYFSENSHSKVDPYPVIARWRDDIHLTIASIADFQPHVTSGRVPPPANPLCISQPCIRLTDVAAVGRSGRHLTTFEMMAHHAFNRPNDGEIVYWIDQCVRFCDDMLVNTFGINPIEITYVENPWSGGGNAGAALEVIVGGLELATLVFMNLEEHEDGDIIIKGLTYREMDLQIIDTGYGLERFCWAAAGTPTIYEAIYPESVSWLKE
;
A
#
# COMPACT_ATOMS: atom_id res chain seq x y z
N MET A 1 -17.61 -12.37 12.36
CA MET A 1 -17.27 -11.63 11.13
C MET A 1 -16.58 -12.63 10.21
N ALA A 2 -16.84 -12.57 8.89
CA ALA A 2 -16.06 -13.39 7.97
C ALA A 2 -14.62 -12.88 7.95
N PHE A 3 -13.63 -13.76 7.72
CA PHE A 3 -12.23 -13.37 7.61
C PHE A 3 -12.05 -12.34 6.48
N GLY A 4 -11.34 -11.25 6.78
CA GLY A 4 -11.11 -10.15 5.83
C GLY A 4 -12.08 -8.97 5.93
N GLU A 5 -13.14 -9.07 6.71
CA GLU A 5 -14.01 -7.93 6.99
C GLU A 5 -13.32 -6.93 7.93
N VAL A 6 -13.32 -5.65 7.55
CA VAL A 6 -12.70 -4.57 8.32
C VAL A 6 -13.77 -3.60 8.81
N HIS A 7 -14.17 -3.77 10.07
CA HIS A 7 -15.12 -2.88 10.74
C HIS A 7 -14.41 -2.09 11.82
N ILE A 8 -14.34 -0.77 11.66
CA ILE A 8 -13.63 0.16 12.55
C ILE A 8 -14.48 1.40 12.85
N PRO A 9 -14.29 2.05 14.00
CA PRO A 9 -15.02 3.27 14.37
C PRO A 9 -14.90 4.39 13.33
N PHE A 10 -13.75 4.50 12.68
CA PHE A 10 -13.50 5.51 11.67
C PHE A 10 -14.55 5.52 10.54
N TRP A 11 -15.10 4.38 10.15
CA TRP A 11 -16.10 4.33 9.08
C TRP A 11 -17.36 5.12 9.40
N GLU A 12 -17.83 5.03 10.65
CA GLU A 12 -19.01 5.75 11.10
C GLU A 12 -18.69 7.26 11.27
N GLU A 13 -17.56 7.61 11.88
CA GLU A 13 -17.14 8.98 12.13
C GLU A 13 -16.90 9.76 10.83
N SER A 14 -16.44 9.10 9.79
CA SER A 14 -16.10 9.68 8.48
C SER A 14 -17.20 9.46 7.42
N GLU A 15 -18.38 8.99 7.82
CA GLU A 15 -19.55 8.76 6.96
C GLU A 15 -19.32 7.75 5.81
N HIS A 16 -18.40 6.81 5.97
CA HIS A 16 -18.23 5.72 5.01
C HIS A 16 -19.39 4.72 5.09
N ILE A 17 -19.76 4.21 3.92
CA ILE A 17 -20.71 3.13 3.79
C ILE A 17 -20.02 1.92 3.15
N ARG A 18 -20.36 0.71 3.61
CA ARG A 18 -19.91 -0.53 3.01
C ARG A 18 -20.79 -0.90 1.83
N ARG A 19 -20.18 -1.26 0.71
CA ARG A 19 -20.86 -1.68 -0.52
C ARG A 19 -20.23 -2.93 -1.10
N THR A 20 -20.96 -3.59 -1.99
CA THR A 20 -20.45 -4.69 -2.82
C THR A 20 -20.19 -4.15 -4.22
N CYS A 21 -18.98 -4.38 -4.73
CA CYS A 21 -18.61 -4.03 -6.10
C CYS A 21 -19.44 -4.83 -7.10
N SER A 22 -20.13 -4.16 -8.00
CA SER A 22 -20.99 -4.80 -9.01
C SER A 22 -20.23 -5.64 -10.03
N VAL A 23 -18.93 -5.42 -10.20
CA VAL A 23 -18.06 -6.10 -11.16
C VAL A 23 -17.31 -7.26 -10.53
N THR A 24 -16.68 -7.03 -9.37
CA THR A 24 -15.79 -8.03 -8.73
C THR A 24 -16.47 -8.82 -7.62
N GLY A 25 -17.58 -8.32 -7.05
CA GLY A 25 -18.23 -8.91 -5.89
C GLY A 25 -17.52 -8.63 -4.56
N LEU A 26 -16.35 -7.97 -4.56
CA LEU A 26 -15.62 -7.59 -3.34
C LEU A 26 -16.37 -6.50 -2.59
N TYR A 27 -16.21 -6.50 -1.27
CA TYR A 27 -16.71 -5.42 -0.43
C TYR A 27 -15.75 -4.25 -0.44
N PHE A 28 -16.30 -3.04 -0.35
CA PHE A 28 -15.50 -1.82 -0.23
C PHE A 28 -16.21 -0.74 0.58
N TRP A 29 -15.44 0.15 1.18
CA TRP A 29 -15.90 1.30 1.94
C TRP A 29 -15.68 2.59 1.13
N THR A 30 -16.67 3.48 1.14
CA THR A 30 -16.65 4.74 0.38
C THR A 30 -17.55 5.79 1.02
N ARG A 31 -17.19 7.08 0.84
CA ARG A 31 -18.07 8.21 1.17
C ARG A 31 -19.08 8.52 0.05
N ASP A 32 -18.85 8.03 -1.16
CA ASP A 32 -19.78 8.21 -2.29
C ASP A 32 -20.95 7.22 -2.20
N LYS A 33 -22.12 7.74 -1.80
CA LYS A 33 -23.37 6.96 -1.69
C LYS A 33 -23.86 6.38 -3.02
N ASN A 34 -23.35 6.85 -4.16
CA ASN A 34 -23.78 6.41 -5.50
C ASN A 34 -22.78 5.44 -6.15
N ARG A 35 -21.59 5.27 -5.59
CA ARG A 35 -20.55 4.41 -6.14
C ARG A 35 -20.99 2.95 -6.21
N LYS A 36 -20.83 2.31 -7.39
CA LYS A 36 -21.25 0.93 -7.65
C LYS A 36 -20.07 -0.04 -7.78
N THR A 37 -18.90 0.48 -8.14
CA THR A 37 -17.66 -0.28 -8.34
C THR A 37 -16.62 0.11 -7.30
N SER A 38 -15.66 -0.77 -7.06
CA SER A 38 -14.55 -0.50 -6.12
C SER A 38 -13.59 0.58 -6.61
N GLY A 39 -13.62 0.91 -7.92
CA GLY A 39 -12.81 1.95 -8.53
C GLY A 39 -11.53 1.46 -9.21
N ASP A 40 -11.18 0.17 -9.11
CA ASP A 40 -10.07 -0.45 -9.87
C ASP A 40 -10.58 -1.72 -10.59
N THR A 41 -11.62 -1.55 -11.38
CA THR A 41 -12.14 -2.62 -12.23
C THR A 41 -11.88 -2.28 -13.70
N HIS A 42 -12.08 -3.26 -14.60
CA HIS A 42 -11.95 -3.02 -16.04
C HIS A 42 -13.00 -2.03 -16.60
N GLU A 43 -14.02 -1.69 -15.81
CA GLU A 43 -15.05 -0.68 -16.14
C GLU A 43 -14.68 0.72 -15.63
N ASP A 44 -13.73 0.82 -14.71
CA ASP A 44 -13.33 2.09 -14.10
C ASP A 44 -12.20 2.76 -14.90
N PRO A 45 -12.41 3.98 -15.41
CA PRO A 45 -11.35 4.72 -16.11
C PRO A 45 -10.38 5.36 -15.12
N TYR A 46 -9.17 5.67 -15.57
CA TYR A 46 -8.27 6.57 -14.86
C TYR A 46 -8.76 8.01 -14.95
N THR A 47 -9.43 8.51 -13.92
CA THR A 47 -10.01 9.86 -13.93
C THR A 47 -8.98 10.97 -13.81
N PHE A 48 -7.78 10.66 -13.32
CA PHE A 48 -6.68 11.62 -13.12
C PHE A 48 -5.88 11.93 -14.39
N ILE A 49 -6.02 11.16 -15.47
CA ILE A 49 -5.32 11.44 -16.74
C ILE A 49 -5.87 12.74 -17.34
N GLY A 50 -4.98 13.74 -17.48
CA GLY A 50 -5.33 15.10 -17.91
C GLY A 50 -5.94 15.98 -16.82
N SER A 51 -6.24 15.43 -15.64
CA SER A 51 -6.80 16.14 -14.48
C SER A 51 -6.22 15.59 -13.19
N PRO A 52 -4.98 15.99 -12.81
CA PRO A 52 -4.32 15.49 -11.61
C PRO A 52 -5.21 15.52 -10.37
N ILE A 53 -5.11 14.48 -9.52
CA ILE A 53 -5.89 14.33 -8.28
C ILE A 53 -5.05 14.52 -7.03
N ILE A 54 -3.76 14.73 -7.18
CA ILE A 54 -2.82 15.10 -6.11
C ILE A 54 -2.30 16.50 -6.41
N ASP A 55 -2.46 17.42 -5.48
CA ASP A 55 -2.10 18.82 -5.61
C ASP A 55 -0.69 19.12 -5.05
N GLY A 56 -0.11 20.25 -5.49
CA GLY A 56 1.14 20.76 -4.94
C GLY A 56 2.42 20.19 -5.55
N PHE A 57 2.33 19.33 -6.57
CA PHE A 57 3.48 18.67 -7.20
C PHE A 57 3.59 18.99 -8.70
N PRO A 58 3.96 20.23 -9.10
CA PRO A 58 4.02 20.62 -10.51
C PRO A 58 5.24 20.06 -11.27
N MET A 59 6.23 19.50 -10.54
CA MET A 59 7.46 18.93 -11.10
C MET A 59 7.24 17.58 -11.78
N ARG A 60 8.28 17.01 -12.39
CA ARG A 60 8.29 15.70 -13.06
C ARG A 60 9.59 14.96 -12.78
N GLY A 61 9.64 13.69 -13.13
CA GLY A 61 10.85 12.87 -13.07
C GLY A 61 11.41 12.71 -11.66
N LYS A 62 12.72 12.88 -11.53
CA LYS A 62 13.42 12.70 -10.26
C LYS A 62 12.95 13.66 -9.18
N GLU A 63 12.76 14.93 -9.51
CA GLU A 63 12.33 15.96 -8.56
C GLU A 63 10.94 15.63 -7.99
N LEU A 64 10.01 15.16 -8.82
CA LEU A 64 8.68 14.70 -8.37
C LEU A 64 8.79 13.52 -7.41
N LYS A 65 9.60 12.52 -7.75
CA LYS A 65 9.81 11.36 -6.87
C LYS A 65 10.43 11.75 -5.52
N ASP A 66 11.43 12.59 -5.53
CA ASP A 66 12.11 13.04 -4.31
C ASP A 66 11.17 13.85 -3.41
N SER A 67 10.38 14.75 -3.99
CA SER A 67 9.39 15.55 -3.26
C SER A 67 8.27 14.68 -2.68
N MET A 68 7.72 13.76 -3.46
CA MET A 68 6.67 12.85 -3.04
C MET A 68 7.13 11.95 -1.88
N ARG A 69 8.32 11.36 -2.02
CA ARG A 69 8.96 10.54 -0.96
C ARG A 69 9.15 11.33 0.32
N SER A 70 9.68 12.55 0.22
CA SER A 70 9.89 13.41 1.38
C SER A 70 8.57 13.73 2.09
N SER A 71 7.54 14.13 1.35
CA SER A 71 6.22 14.45 1.93
C SER A 71 5.64 13.26 2.68
N PHE A 72 5.76 12.03 2.14
CA PHE A 72 5.32 10.82 2.83
C PHE A 72 6.11 10.56 4.13
N LEU A 73 7.45 10.56 4.04
CA LEU A 73 8.30 10.27 5.20
C LEU A 73 8.21 11.34 6.28
N ASP A 74 8.03 12.61 5.89
CA ASP A 74 7.86 13.72 6.83
C ASP A 74 6.52 13.60 7.56
N TYR A 75 5.42 13.32 6.86
CA TYR A 75 4.12 13.08 7.47
C TYR A 75 4.18 12.00 8.55
N PHE A 76 4.77 10.84 8.26
CA PHE A 76 4.88 9.77 9.24
C PHE A 76 5.87 10.08 10.37
N SER A 77 6.94 10.81 10.07
CA SER A 77 7.88 11.27 11.10
C SER A 77 7.24 12.25 12.08
N GLU A 78 6.41 13.17 11.61
CA GLU A 78 5.61 14.09 12.44
C GLU A 78 4.57 13.33 13.28
N ASN A 79 4.12 12.16 12.80
CA ASN A 79 3.24 11.24 13.51
C ASN A 79 4.02 10.14 14.28
N SER A 80 5.20 10.47 14.79
CA SER A 80 6.01 9.65 15.72
C SER A 80 6.58 8.35 15.11
N HIS A 81 6.67 8.21 13.79
CA HIS A 81 7.37 7.12 13.16
C HIS A 81 8.85 7.46 12.94
N SER A 82 9.73 6.54 13.24
CA SER A 82 11.15 6.70 12.93
C SER A 82 11.42 6.43 11.46
N LYS A 83 12.12 7.34 10.79
CA LYS A 83 12.60 7.11 9.43
C LYS A 83 13.72 6.07 9.44
N VAL A 84 13.60 5.03 8.63
CA VAL A 84 14.59 3.96 8.47
C VAL A 84 15.14 4.00 7.05
N ASP A 85 16.45 3.84 6.92
CA ASP A 85 17.11 3.77 5.63
C ASP A 85 16.68 2.49 4.87
N PRO A 86 16.56 2.55 3.53
CA PRO A 86 16.15 1.40 2.74
C PRO A 86 17.21 0.27 2.78
N TYR A 87 16.73 -0.95 2.69
CA TYR A 87 17.55 -2.15 2.61
C TYR A 87 18.03 -2.40 1.16
N PRO A 88 19.08 -3.20 0.97
CA PRO A 88 19.53 -3.57 -0.37
C PRO A 88 18.43 -4.30 -1.15
N VAL A 89 18.33 -4.04 -2.45
CA VAL A 89 17.38 -4.76 -3.34
C VAL A 89 17.70 -6.25 -3.51
N ILE A 90 18.93 -6.66 -3.20
CA ILE A 90 19.34 -8.08 -3.17
C ILE A 90 19.13 -8.58 -1.73
N ALA A 91 18.14 -9.45 -1.55
CA ALA A 91 17.68 -9.93 -0.25
C ALA A 91 18.61 -11.05 0.30
N ARG A 92 19.80 -10.67 0.79
CA ARG A 92 20.81 -11.63 1.27
C ARG A 92 20.54 -12.20 2.66
N TRP A 93 19.52 -11.69 3.37
CA TRP A 93 19.15 -12.13 4.72
C TRP A 93 18.10 -13.25 4.74
N ARG A 94 17.64 -13.69 3.57
CA ARG A 94 16.65 -14.76 3.42
C ARG A 94 16.90 -15.55 2.14
N ASP A 95 16.49 -16.84 2.14
CA ASP A 95 16.83 -17.78 1.07
C ASP A 95 15.66 -18.02 0.09
N ASP A 96 14.45 -17.55 0.42
CA ASP A 96 13.23 -17.81 -0.35
C ASP A 96 12.97 -16.77 -1.46
N ILE A 97 13.61 -15.59 -1.38
CA ILE A 97 13.59 -14.56 -2.43
C ILE A 97 15.00 -14.07 -2.75
N HIS A 98 15.22 -13.68 -4.00
CA HIS A 98 16.50 -13.08 -4.43
C HIS A 98 16.47 -11.56 -4.40
N LEU A 99 15.30 -10.98 -4.65
CA LEU A 99 15.09 -9.53 -4.77
C LEU A 99 14.07 -9.06 -3.76
N THR A 100 14.27 -7.86 -3.19
CA THR A 100 13.29 -7.20 -2.35
C THR A 100 12.10 -6.79 -3.20
N ILE A 101 10.92 -7.33 -2.90
CA ILE A 101 9.69 -7.16 -3.67
C ILE A 101 8.65 -6.27 -2.97
N ALA A 102 8.86 -5.99 -1.69
CA ALA A 102 8.01 -5.15 -0.84
C ALA A 102 8.81 -4.73 0.39
N SER A 103 8.42 -3.65 1.06
CA SER A 103 9.07 -3.17 2.29
C SER A 103 9.03 -4.18 3.44
N ILE A 104 7.93 -4.94 3.58
CA ILE A 104 7.83 -5.97 4.63
C ILE A 104 8.85 -7.10 4.45
N ALA A 105 9.33 -7.34 3.23
CA ALA A 105 10.34 -8.34 2.95
C ALA A 105 11.67 -8.07 3.71
N ASP A 106 11.94 -6.82 4.07
CA ASP A 106 13.10 -6.40 4.85
C ASP A 106 13.05 -6.93 6.29
N PHE A 107 11.84 -7.16 6.80
CA PHE A 107 11.57 -7.60 8.16
C PHE A 107 11.24 -9.10 8.25
N GLN A 108 10.91 -9.74 7.13
CA GLN A 108 10.62 -11.17 7.06
C GLN A 108 11.90 -11.99 6.89
N PRO A 109 11.98 -13.18 7.50
CA PRO A 109 11.08 -13.74 8.52
C PRO A 109 11.45 -13.36 9.95
N HIS A 110 12.55 -12.64 10.16
CA HIS A 110 13.19 -12.49 11.46
C HIS A 110 12.40 -11.59 12.43
N VAL A 111 11.98 -10.42 11.96
CA VAL A 111 11.19 -9.47 12.77
C VAL A 111 9.73 -9.94 12.85
N THR A 112 9.15 -10.40 11.74
CA THR A 112 7.75 -10.86 11.71
C THR A 112 7.49 -12.11 12.53
N SER A 113 8.52 -12.93 12.79
CA SER A 113 8.46 -14.06 13.72
C SER A 113 8.73 -13.69 15.19
N GLY A 114 9.04 -12.42 15.47
CA GLY A 114 9.39 -11.97 16.82
C GLY A 114 10.79 -12.37 17.32
N ARG A 115 11.62 -13.03 16.47
CA ARG A 115 12.98 -13.47 16.84
C ARG A 115 13.96 -12.31 17.00
N VAL A 116 13.74 -11.24 16.25
CA VAL A 116 14.59 -10.03 16.27
C VAL A 116 13.65 -8.83 16.42
N PRO A 117 13.99 -7.84 17.27
CA PRO A 117 13.20 -6.62 17.37
C PRO A 117 13.29 -5.81 16.07
N PRO A 118 12.27 -5.02 15.71
CA PRO A 118 12.35 -4.08 14.61
C PRO A 118 13.41 -3.00 14.89
N PRO A 119 14.01 -2.38 13.86
CA PRO A 119 15.00 -1.31 14.03
C PRO A 119 14.42 -0.07 14.73
N ALA A 120 13.12 0.14 14.59
CA ALA A 120 12.32 1.14 15.30
C ALA A 120 10.85 0.69 15.31
N ASN A 121 10.03 1.24 16.24
CA ASN A 121 8.61 0.88 16.33
C ASN A 121 7.78 2.04 16.92
N PRO A 122 6.92 2.73 16.14
CA PRO A 122 6.68 2.50 14.71
C PRO A 122 7.79 3.07 13.81
N LEU A 123 7.81 2.65 12.57
CA LEU A 123 8.77 3.12 11.57
C LEU A 123 8.11 3.48 10.23
N CYS A 124 8.81 4.31 9.44
CA CYS A 124 8.49 4.55 8.03
C CYS A 124 9.75 4.41 7.16
N ILE A 125 9.55 3.97 5.92
CA ILE A 125 10.61 3.63 4.99
C ILE A 125 10.14 3.89 3.55
N SER A 126 11.06 4.19 2.62
CA SER A 126 10.81 4.12 1.19
C SER A 126 11.79 3.10 0.58
N GLN A 127 11.29 1.89 0.31
CA GLN A 127 12.09 0.74 -0.09
C GLN A 127 12.12 0.58 -1.61
N PRO A 128 13.30 0.65 -2.26
CA PRO A 128 13.45 0.25 -3.65
C PRO A 128 13.15 -1.24 -3.83
N CYS A 129 12.30 -1.56 -4.79
CA CYS A 129 11.80 -2.91 -5.06
C CYS A 129 12.02 -3.31 -6.51
N ILE A 130 12.16 -4.62 -6.75
CA ILE A 130 12.20 -5.21 -8.09
C ILE A 130 11.19 -6.36 -8.14
N ARG A 131 10.21 -6.25 -9.05
CA ARG A 131 9.22 -7.31 -9.34
C ARG A 131 9.26 -7.70 -10.80
N LEU A 132 9.31 -9.00 -11.05
CA LEU A 132 9.34 -9.55 -12.40
C LEU A 132 8.03 -10.27 -12.78
N THR A 133 7.09 -10.38 -11.84
CA THR A 133 5.80 -11.07 -12.04
C THR A 133 5.02 -10.50 -13.21
N ASP A 134 4.99 -9.18 -13.37
CA ASP A 134 4.21 -8.47 -14.40
C ASP A 134 5.09 -7.90 -15.53
N VAL A 135 6.28 -8.46 -15.74
CA VAL A 135 7.24 -7.94 -16.75
C VAL A 135 6.64 -7.87 -18.15
N ALA A 136 5.76 -8.80 -18.52
CA ALA A 136 5.08 -8.81 -19.81
C ALA A 136 4.08 -7.65 -20.00
N ALA A 137 3.63 -7.01 -18.92
CA ALA A 137 2.72 -5.86 -18.92
C ALA A 137 3.47 -4.53 -18.97
N VAL A 138 4.77 -4.51 -18.68
CA VAL A 138 5.61 -3.31 -18.75
C VAL A 138 5.69 -2.80 -20.20
N GLY A 139 5.49 -1.50 -20.37
CA GLY A 139 5.43 -0.87 -21.70
C GLY A 139 4.12 -1.08 -22.45
N ARG A 140 3.18 -1.91 -21.95
CA ARG A 140 1.89 -2.18 -22.56
C ARG A 140 0.71 -1.59 -21.80
N SER A 141 0.72 -1.74 -20.49
CA SER A 141 -0.39 -1.29 -19.62
C SER A 141 -0.33 0.21 -19.28
N GLY A 142 0.82 0.85 -19.48
CA GLY A 142 1.06 2.24 -19.05
C GLY A 142 1.27 2.42 -17.54
N ARG A 143 1.12 1.36 -16.72
CA ARG A 143 1.20 1.43 -15.24
C ARG A 143 2.21 0.49 -14.59
N HIS A 144 2.64 -0.57 -15.27
CA HIS A 144 3.54 -1.56 -14.69
C HIS A 144 5.01 -1.17 -14.85
N LEU A 145 5.78 -1.41 -13.80
CA LEU A 145 7.22 -1.16 -13.69
C LEU A 145 7.89 -2.42 -13.15
N THR A 146 9.11 -2.70 -13.60
CA THR A 146 9.95 -3.76 -13.00
C THR A 146 10.66 -3.26 -11.74
N THR A 147 11.02 -1.98 -11.71
CA THR A 147 11.66 -1.29 -10.59
C THR A 147 10.78 -0.16 -10.11
N PHE A 148 10.55 -0.08 -8.81
CA PHE A 148 9.71 0.95 -8.18
C PHE A 148 10.14 1.13 -6.73
N GLU A 149 9.65 2.19 -6.08
CA GLU A 149 9.81 2.39 -4.65
C GLU A 149 8.47 2.13 -3.95
N MET A 150 8.52 1.37 -2.87
CA MET A 150 7.41 1.17 -1.97
C MET A 150 7.63 2.01 -0.72
N MET A 151 6.90 3.10 -0.61
CA MET A 151 6.80 3.85 0.64
C MET A 151 5.95 3.04 1.60
N ALA A 152 6.30 3.03 2.88
CA ALA A 152 5.59 2.23 3.87
C ALA A 152 5.71 2.81 5.26
N HIS A 153 4.73 2.51 6.10
CA HIS A 153 4.85 2.61 7.54
C HIS A 153 4.50 1.27 8.18
N HIS A 154 5.19 0.94 9.25
CA HIS A 154 5.04 -0.33 9.96
C HIS A 154 4.92 -0.10 11.46
N ALA A 155 4.11 -0.94 12.11
CA ALA A 155 4.04 -1.06 13.56
C ALA A 155 3.99 -2.54 13.94
N PHE A 156 4.75 -2.91 14.95
CA PHE A 156 4.87 -4.29 15.43
C PHE A 156 4.33 -4.34 16.86
N ASN A 157 3.14 -4.89 17.00
CA ASN A 157 2.46 -4.99 18.29
C ASN A 157 2.64 -6.38 18.89
N ARG A 158 2.73 -6.44 20.23
CA ARG A 158 2.70 -7.66 21.04
C ARG A 158 1.53 -7.59 22.02
N PRO A 159 0.29 -7.88 21.59
CA PRO A 159 -0.88 -7.71 22.44
C PRO A 159 -0.82 -8.52 23.72
N ASN A 160 -0.25 -9.72 23.69
CA ASN A 160 -0.10 -10.60 24.85
C ASN A 160 0.85 -10.02 25.91
N ASP A 161 1.79 -9.17 25.52
CA ASP A 161 2.73 -8.45 26.40
C ASP A 161 2.20 -7.06 26.80
N GLY A 162 1.05 -6.63 26.28
CA GLY A 162 0.48 -5.29 26.46
C GLY A 162 1.19 -4.20 25.64
N GLU A 163 2.03 -4.57 24.69
CA GLU A 163 2.80 -3.65 23.84
C GLU A 163 2.02 -3.38 22.55
N ILE A 164 1.17 -2.36 22.56
CA ILE A 164 0.39 -1.93 21.39
C ILE A 164 0.78 -0.51 21.01
N VAL A 165 1.29 -0.34 19.78
CA VAL A 165 1.60 0.96 19.17
C VAL A 165 0.33 1.54 18.56
N TYR A 166 -0.21 0.88 17.54
CA TYR A 166 -1.53 1.14 16.96
C TYR A 166 -1.97 -0.05 16.09
N TRP A 167 -3.27 -0.16 15.81
CA TRP A 167 -3.85 -1.21 15.00
C TRP A 167 -4.72 -0.63 13.86
N ILE A 168 -5.63 -1.39 13.32
CA ILE A 168 -6.39 -1.14 12.07
C ILE A 168 -6.98 0.27 12.01
N ASP A 169 -7.73 0.69 13.02
CA ASP A 169 -8.44 1.98 13.00
C ASP A 169 -7.45 3.15 12.82
N GLN A 170 -6.39 3.18 13.61
CA GLN A 170 -5.38 4.24 13.50
C GLN A 170 -4.57 4.17 12.22
N CYS A 171 -4.30 2.96 11.69
CA CYS A 171 -3.64 2.79 10.39
C CYS A 171 -4.47 3.42 9.26
N VAL A 172 -5.77 3.15 9.23
CA VAL A 172 -6.68 3.74 8.23
C VAL A 172 -6.81 5.24 8.40
N ARG A 173 -6.86 5.76 9.64
CA ARG A 173 -6.87 7.21 9.91
C ARG A 173 -5.61 7.90 9.39
N PHE A 174 -4.43 7.33 9.61
CA PHE A 174 -3.19 7.88 9.05
C PHE A 174 -3.21 7.90 7.51
N CYS A 175 -3.69 6.83 6.89
CA CYS A 175 -3.80 6.77 5.44
C CYS A 175 -4.77 7.85 4.92
N ASP A 176 -5.97 7.94 5.47
CA ASP A 176 -7.00 8.89 5.04
C ASP A 176 -6.54 10.34 5.25
N ASP A 177 -6.00 10.65 6.43
CA ASP A 177 -5.50 11.98 6.77
C ASP A 177 -4.37 12.43 5.84
N MET A 178 -3.40 11.54 5.59
CA MET A 178 -2.30 11.81 4.66
C MET A 178 -2.81 12.05 3.24
N LEU A 179 -3.72 11.22 2.74
CA LEU A 179 -4.26 11.37 1.39
C LEU A 179 -5.02 12.68 1.23
N VAL A 180 -5.83 13.04 2.22
CA VAL A 180 -6.67 14.25 2.18
C VAL A 180 -5.87 15.50 2.48
N ASN A 181 -5.11 15.52 3.58
CA ASN A 181 -4.50 16.75 4.09
C ASN A 181 -3.08 17.00 3.56
N THR A 182 -2.30 15.95 3.25
CA THR A 182 -0.96 16.12 2.70
C THR A 182 -0.97 16.13 1.17
N PHE A 183 -1.78 15.27 0.55
CA PHE A 183 -1.82 15.14 -0.91
C PHE A 183 -3.02 15.80 -1.58
N GLY A 184 -3.95 16.40 -0.82
CA GLY A 184 -5.08 17.17 -1.34
C GLY A 184 -6.13 16.35 -2.07
N ILE A 185 -6.15 15.03 -1.87
CA ILE A 185 -7.12 14.14 -2.52
C ILE A 185 -8.52 14.40 -1.97
N ASN A 186 -9.50 14.56 -2.87
CA ASN A 186 -10.88 14.69 -2.46
C ASN A 186 -11.37 13.40 -1.76
N PRO A 187 -11.79 13.46 -0.49
CA PRO A 187 -12.15 12.27 0.28
C PRO A 187 -13.29 11.43 -0.32
N ILE A 188 -14.15 12.00 -1.16
CA ILE A 188 -15.22 11.26 -1.85
C ILE A 188 -14.68 10.29 -2.91
N GLU A 189 -13.47 10.55 -3.44
CA GLU A 189 -12.83 9.72 -4.46
C GLU A 189 -12.13 8.49 -3.88
N ILE A 190 -11.90 8.47 -2.56
CA ILE A 190 -11.16 7.39 -1.91
C ILE A 190 -12.10 6.22 -1.65
N THR A 191 -11.67 5.01 -2.04
CA THR A 191 -12.30 3.75 -1.66
C THR A 191 -11.30 2.80 -1.02
N TYR A 192 -11.80 2.02 -0.04
CA TYR A 192 -11.02 1.00 0.67
C TYR A 192 -11.65 -0.35 0.37
N VAL A 193 -10.97 -1.19 -0.41
CA VAL A 193 -11.47 -2.50 -0.88
C VAL A 193 -10.97 -3.59 0.06
N GLU A 194 -11.90 -4.39 0.60
CA GLU A 194 -11.56 -5.55 1.44
C GLU A 194 -11.03 -6.69 0.57
N ASN A 195 -9.73 -6.92 0.60
CA ASN A 195 -9.08 -8.00 -0.14
C ASN A 195 -7.95 -8.61 0.70
N PRO A 196 -8.20 -9.73 1.43
CA PRO A 196 -7.22 -10.36 2.29
C PRO A 196 -5.89 -10.64 1.57
N TRP A 197 -4.79 -10.33 2.25
CA TRP A 197 -3.45 -10.48 1.75
C TRP A 197 -2.73 -11.71 2.34
N SER A 198 -1.88 -12.34 1.54
CA SER A 198 -0.94 -13.38 1.99
C SER A 198 0.37 -13.32 1.19
N GLY A 199 1.49 -13.51 1.87
CA GLY A 199 2.83 -13.50 1.25
C GLY A 199 3.96 -13.73 2.26
N GLY A 200 5.05 -14.36 1.82
CA GLY A 200 6.24 -14.59 2.65
C GLY A 200 5.99 -15.36 3.94
N GLY A 201 5.01 -16.27 3.96
CA GLY A 201 4.64 -17.07 5.13
C GLY A 201 3.70 -16.35 6.12
N ASN A 202 3.21 -15.16 5.79
CA ASN A 202 2.28 -14.40 6.63
C ASN A 202 0.99 -14.06 5.88
N ALA A 203 -0.07 -13.73 6.62
CA ALA A 203 -1.33 -13.27 6.05
C ALA A 203 -2.11 -12.38 7.03
N GLY A 204 -3.16 -11.72 6.50
CA GLY A 204 -4.07 -10.90 7.30
C GLY A 204 -5.19 -10.29 6.48
N ALA A 205 -6.13 -9.65 7.15
CA ALA A 205 -7.08 -8.77 6.50
C ALA A 205 -6.32 -7.61 5.82
N ALA A 206 -6.84 -7.11 4.72
CA ALA A 206 -6.20 -5.99 4.04
C ALA A 206 -7.23 -5.09 3.35
N LEU A 207 -6.82 -3.85 3.15
CA LEU A 207 -7.55 -2.82 2.41
C LEU A 207 -6.69 -2.32 1.26
N GLU A 208 -7.16 -2.48 0.04
CA GLU A 208 -6.62 -1.78 -1.13
C GLU A 208 -7.22 -0.38 -1.18
N VAL A 209 -6.37 0.62 -1.34
CA VAL A 209 -6.77 2.04 -1.36
C VAL A 209 -6.78 2.53 -2.79
N ILE A 210 -7.98 2.77 -3.31
CA ILE A 210 -8.19 3.13 -4.71
C ILE A 210 -8.62 4.58 -4.83
N VAL A 211 -8.00 5.31 -5.72
CA VAL A 211 -8.35 6.70 -6.04
C VAL A 211 -8.26 6.91 -7.56
N GLY A 212 -9.31 7.43 -8.16
CA GLY A 212 -9.30 7.78 -9.57
C GLY A 212 -9.03 6.63 -10.54
N GLY A 213 -9.40 5.40 -10.18
CA GLY A 213 -9.16 4.20 -11.00
C GLY A 213 -7.79 3.55 -10.74
N LEU A 214 -7.02 4.02 -9.76
CA LEU A 214 -5.68 3.56 -9.47
C LEU A 214 -5.55 3.10 -8.02
N GLU A 215 -5.07 1.88 -7.80
CA GLU A 215 -4.61 1.44 -6.49
C GLU A 215 -3.34 2.21 -6.10
N LEU A 216 -3.47 3.09 -5.11
CA LEU A 216 -2.34 3.87 -4.57
C LEU A 216 -1.59 3.13 -3.47
N ALA A 217 -2.32 2.36 -2.67
CA ALA A 217 -1.75 1.67 -1.52
C ALA A 217 -2.49 0.38 -1.18
N THR A 218 -1.81 -0.48 -0.42
CA THR A 218 -2.40 -1.62 0.30
C THR A 218 -2.04 -1.51 1.77
N LEU A 219 -3.04 -1.61 2.64
CA LEU A 219 -2.90 -1.66 4.10
C LEU A 219 -3.15 -3.09 4.56
N VAL A 220 -2.13 -3.76 5.09
CA VAL A 220 -2.21 -5.15 5.55
C VAL A 220 -2.18 -5.20 7.07
N PHE A 221 -3.11 -5.92 7.64
CA PHE A 221 -3.26 -6.14 9.08
C PHE A 221 -2.85 -7.57 9.38
N MET A 222 -1.53 -7.77 9.41
CA MET A 222 -0.90 -9.08 9.47
C MET A 222 -0.94 -9.62 10.89
N ASN A 223 -1.65 -10.74 11.09
CA ASN A 223 -1.76 -11.44 12.36
C ASN A 223 -1.79 -12.95 12.20
N LEU A 224 -1.48 -13.45 11.01
CA LEU A 224 -1.50 -14.87 10.68
C LEU A 224 -0.15 -15.33 10.15
N GLU A 225 0.26 -16.54 10.55
CA GLU A 225 1.43 -17.26 10.01
C GLU A 225 0.98 -18.54 9.30
N GLU A 226 1.66 -18.88 8.21
CA GLU A 226 1.46 -20.14 7.48
C GLU A 226 1.86 -21.32 8.35
N HIS A 227 0.97 -22.28 8.53
CA HIS A 227 1.19 -23.46 9.36
C HIS A 227 0.34 -24.63 8.90
N GLU A 228 0.91 -25.85 8.91
CA GLU A 228 0.22 -27.06 8.45
C GLU A 228 -1.04 -27.38 9.28
N ASP A 229 -1.01 -27.09 10.59
CA ASP A 229 -2.14 -27.30 11.51
C ASP A 229 -3.08 -26.06 11.59
N GLY A 230 -2.95 -25.12 10.64
CA GLY A 230 -3.79 -23.91 10.62
C GLY A 230 -5.25 -24.23 10.25
N ASP A 231 -6.18 -23.47 10.82
CA ASP A 231 -7.63 -23.59 10.59
C ASP A 231 -8.19 -22.50 9.66
N ILE A 232 -7.37 -21.51 9.28
CA ILE A 232 -7.74 -20.42 8.39
C ILE A 232 -7.15 -20.68 7.01
N ILE A 233 -7.99 -20.65 5.96
CA ILE A 233 -7.57 -20.88 4.58
C ILE A 233 -7.61 -19.56 3.79
N ILE A 234 -6.47 -19.14 3.26
CA ILE A 234 -6.35 -17.96 2.39
C ILE A 234 -5.60 -18.36 1.12
N LYS A 235 -6.21 -18.14 -0.04
CA LYS A 235 -5.63 -18.46 -1.37
C LYS A 235 -5.08 -19.89 -1.47
N GLY A 236 -5.69 -20.84 -0.74
CA GLY A 236 -5.35 -22.26 -0.79
C GLY A 236 -4.23 -22.69 0.18
N LEU A 237 -3.67 -21.80 0.97
CA LEU A 237 -2.72 -22.08 2.04
C LEU A 237 -3.40 -22.01 3.40
N THR A 238 -2.89 -22.78 4.38
CA THR A 238 -3.39 -22.81 5.74
C THR A 238 -2.59 -21.92 6.67
N TYR A 239 -3.30 -21.19 7.54
CA TYR A 239 -2.74 -20.22 8.47
C TYR A 239 -3.31 -20.41 9.87
N ARG A 240 -2.55 -20.00 10.88
CA ARG A 240 -2.99 -19.84 12.26
C ARG A 240 -2.68 -18.44 12.78
N GLU A 241 -3.32 -18.03 13.85
CA GLU A 241 -3.01 -16.78 14.53
C GLU A 241 -1.58 -16.81 15.08
N MET A 242 -0.90 -15.68 14.97
CA MET A 242 0.44 -15.46 15.56
C MET A 242 0.37 -14.48 16.73
N ASP A 243 1.37 -14.50 17.60
CA ASP A 243 1.45 -13.60 18.77
C ASP A 243 1.61 -12.12 18.40
N LEU A 244 2.14 -11.83 17.22
CA LEU A 244 2.32 -10.47 16.75
C LEU A 244 1.12 -9.99 15.94
N GLN A 245 0.81 -8.72 16.09
CA GLN A 245 -0.06 -7.95 15.20
C GLN A 245 0.77 -6.89 14.49
N ILE A 246 0.96 -7.03 13.19
CA ILE A 246 1.86 -6.19 12.40
C ILE A 246 1.05 -5.35 11.43
N ILE A 247 1.22 -4.03 11.51
CA ILE A 247 0.80 -3.13 10.46
C ILE A 247 1.87 -3.19 9.37
N ASP A 248 1.47 -3.70 8.21
CA ASP A 248 2.25 -3.70 6.99
C ASP A 248 1.52 -2.86 5.94
N THR A 249 2.20 -1.85 5.41
CA THR A 249 1.61 -0.99 4.39
C THR A 249 2.54 -0.86 3.18
N GLY A 250 1.95 -0.66 2.02
CA GLY A 250 2.70 -0.40 0.79
C GLY A 250 2.03 0.68 -0.05
N TYR A 251 2.72 1.80 -0.24
CA TYR A 251 2.30 2.94 -1.05
C TYR A 251 3.22 3.05 -2.25
N GLY A 252 2.68 2.94 -3.46
CA GLY A 252 3.48 2.98 -4.68
C GLY A 252 3.94 4.39 -5.02
N LEU A 253 5.20 4.75 -4.75
CA LEU A 253 5.75 6.09 -5.02
C LEU A 253 5.44 6.56 -6.45
N GLU A 254 5.72 5.74 -7.44
CA GLU A 254 5.52 6.07 -8.84
C GLU A 254 4.04 6.23 -9.21
N ARG A 255 3.14 5.50 -8.53
CA ARG A 255 1.68 5.66 -8.70
C ARG A 255 1.22 7.01 -8.16
N PHE A 256 1.71 7.44 -7.01
CA PHE A 256 1.47 8.80 -6.48
C PHE A 256 2.00 9.86 -7.44
N CYS A 257 3.22 9.69 -7.95
CA CYS A 257 3.78 10.59 -8.97
C CYS A 257 2.91 10.66 -10.23
N TRP A 258 2.37 9.54 -10.68
CA TRP A 258 1.51 9.50 -11.85
C TRP A 258 0.18 10.20 -11.60
N ALA A 259 -0.46 9.95 -10.46
CA ALA A 259 -1.69 10.62 -10.04
C ALA A 259 -1.52 12.15 -9.90
N ALA A 260 -0.34 12.61 -9.44
CA ALA A 260 0.03 14.03 -9.37
C ALA A 260 0.39 14.63 -10.74
N ALA A 261 0.95 13.82 -11.63
CA ALA A 261 1.32 14.29 -12.96
C ALA A 261 0.14 14.32 -13.95
N GLY A 262 -0.82 13.42 -13.81
CA GLY A 262 -1.95 13.29 -14.72
C GLY A 262 -1.56 12.97 -16.17
N THR A 263 -0.38 12.36 -16.36
CA THR A 263 0.15 12.01 -17.70
C THR A 263 -0.55 10.77 -18.27
N PRO A 264 -0.52 10.55 -19.60
CA PRO A 264 -1.15 9.37 -20.22
C PRO A 264 -0.61 8.05 -19.68
N THR A 265 0.69 7.99 -19.33
CA THR A 265 1.30 6.82 -18.72
C THR A 265 2.17 7.21 -17.53
N ILE A 266 2.45 6.26 -16.67
CA ILE A 266 3.35 6.42 -15.53
C ILE A 266 4.78 6.81 -15.98
N TYR A 267 5.21 6.37 -17.16
CA TYR A 267 6.56 6.62 -17.68
C TYR A 267 6.81 8.10 -17.96
N GLU A 268 5.82 8.83 -18.47
CA GLU A 268 5.91 10.27 -18.71
C GLU A 268 5.98 11.08 -17.40
N ALA A 269 5.41 10.56 -16.33
CA ALA A 269 5.51 11.17 -15.01
C ALA A 269 6.91 11.04 -14.41
N ILE A 270 7.52 9.84 -14.50
CA ILE A 270 8.74 9.50 -13.76
C ILE A 270 10.02 9.50 -14.60
N TYR A 271 9.92 9.35 -15.93
CA TYR A 271 11.03 9.32 -16.88
C TYR A 271 10.79 10.26 -18.08
N PRO A 272 10.42 11.55 -17.88
CA PRO A 272 9.99 12.43 -18.97
C PRO A 272 11.06 12.61 -20.03
N GLU A 273 12.33 12.73 -19.64
CA GLU A 273 13.46 12.91 -20.58
C GLU A 273 13.67 11.69 -21.46
N SER A 274 13.64 10.47 -20.86
CA SER A 274 13.79 9.22 -21.62
C SER A 274 12.64 9.01 -22.60
N VAL A 275 11.41 9.33 -22.19
CA VAL A 275 10.23 9.22 -23.06
C VAL A 275 10.29 10.24 -24.20
N SER A 276 10.74 11.47 -23.92
CA SER A 276 10.93 12.49 -24.96
C SER A 276 11.96 12.03 -25.99
N TRP A 277 13.11 11.57 -25.52
CA TRP A 277 14.19 11.08 -26.39
C TRP A 277 13.77 9.89 -27.27
N LEU A 278 12.93 8.99 -26.76
CA LEU A 278 12.45 7.84 -27.53
C LEU A 278 11.38 8.22 -28.58
N LYS A 279 10.76 9.39 -28.46
CA LYS A 279 9.76 9.90 -29.41
C LYS A 279 10.37 10.72 -30.56
N GLU A 280 11.63 11.13 -30.44
CA GLU A 280 12.43 11.79 -31.48
C GLU A 280 12.99 10.79 -32.49
#